data_dc1e26c945ad6806fe74b3043f4df80b
#
_entry.id   dc1e26c945ad6806fe74b3043f4df80b
#
_cell.length_a   1.000
_cell.length_b   1.000
_cell.length_c   1.000
_cell.angle_alpha   90.00
_cell.angle_beta   90.00
_cell.angle_gamma   90.00
#
_symmetry.space_group_name_H-M   'P 1'
#
loop_
_entity.id
_entity.type
_entity.pdbx_description
1 polymer ?
#
loop_
_entity_poly.entity_id
_entity_poly.type
_entity_poly.pdbx_seq_one_letter_code
_entity_poly.pdbx_strand_id
1 'polypeptide(L)'
;VTLKDNVDGNVYIMAKDVEITSEEISGNVFICAEEINIRNTYINGSLFLVGEKINVTAFASDAYIAGNKVTLGEETRILRDLRVAADKLEINGVISRNVFASADDIKMNNNTIVEGNFNYSSKNEINISENVRGEINFEELKENDKTNSNNVIDYIKGILTSIASSALIILFIIFVLPKFNQNISEAKLLESFGLGIGFLVVVPIITILLFMTIIGVMPAFLLIAIYIAMLAIGYTISAISIAGKIYKKINQEGNSKLYIFLFTIITLIALNLISSIPVIGGIVSFVLTMIGDGIIISNIIKAR
;
A
#
# COMPACT_ATOMS: atom_id res chain seq x y z
N VAL A 1 24.73 -1.93 -5.47
CA VAL A 1 25.21 -0.59 -5.86
C VAL A 1 26.16 -0.09 -4.79
N THR A 2 27.32 0.43 -5.18
CA THR A 2 28.28 1.05 -4.25
C THR A 2 28.50 2.49 -4.66
N LEU A 3 28.31 3.43 -3.72
CA LEU A 3 28.58 4.86 -3.88
C LEU A 3 29.77 5.24 -3.01
N LYS A 4 30.87 5.65 -3.63
CA LYS A 4 32.14 6.02 -2.95
C LYS A 4 32.48 7.50 -3.09
N ASP A 5 32.07 8.11 -4.20
CA ASP A 5 32.38 9.49 -4.49
C ASP A 5 31.40 10.43 -3.79
N ASN A 6 31.85 11.65 -3.48
CA ASN A 6 31.02 12.69 -2.92
C ASN A 6 29.94 13.12 -3.94
N VAL A 7 28.76 13.47 -3.45
CA VAL A 7 27.63 13.88 -4.30
C VAL A 7 27.15 15.26 -3.92
N ASP A 8 27.19 16.17 -4.88
CA ASP A 8 26.55 17.47 -4.74
C ASP A 8 25.09 17.40 -5.21
N GLY A 9 24.20 17.22 -4.26
CA GLY A 9 22.75 17.09 -4.48
C GLY A 9 22.14 15.87 -3.81
N ASN A 10 20.92 15.51 -4.25
CA ASN A 10 20.19 14.39 -3.69
C ASN A 10 20.62 13.06 -4.32
N VAL A 11 20.55 12.00 -3.52
CA VAL A 11 20.81 10.62 -3.95
C VAL A 11 19.51 9.82 -3.96
N TYR A 12 19.21 9.12 -5.07
CA TYR A 12 18.07 8.25 -5.22
C TYR A 12 18.54 6.89 -5.72
N ILE A 13 18.41 5.85 -4.88
CA ILE A 13 18.86 4.50 -5.23
C ILE A 13 17.71 3.49 -5.00
N MET A 14 17.48 2.65 -6.00
CA MET A 14 16.66 1.45 -5.87
C MET A 14 17.47 0.27 -6.38
N ALA A 15 17.79 -0.69 -5.50
CA ALA A 15 18.65 -1.82 -5.82
C ALA A 15 18.39 -2.98 -4.84
N LYS A 16 19.03 -4.15 -5.08
CA LYS A 16 19.02 -5.23 -4.11
C LYS A 16 19.89 -4.87 -2.90
N ASP A 17 21.14 -4.54 -3.16
CA ASP A 17 22.12 -4.22 -2.15
C ASP A 17 22.72 -2.84 -2.41
N VAL A 18 22.79 -2.00 -1.37
CA VAL A 18 23.34 -0.65 -1.43
C VAL A 18 24.40 -0.47 -0.36
N GLU A 19 25.58 0.00 -0.76
CA GLU A 19 26.66 0.40 0.12
C GLU A 19 27.06 1.85 -0.18
N ILE A 20 27.01 2.72 0.82
CA ILE A 20 27.49 4.09 0.75
C ILE A 20 28.70 4.24 1.66
N THR A 21 29.82 4.66 1.08
CA THR A 21 31.08 4.95 1.76
C THR A 21 31.64 6.31 1.34
N SER A 22 30.84 7.15 0.68
CA SER A 22 31.18 8.52 0.35
C SER A 22 31.40 9.34 1.63
N GLU A 23 32.34 10.28 1.60
CA GLU A 23 32.58 11.15 2.75
C GLU A 23 31.46 12.16 2.94
N GLU A 24 30.92 12.71 1.85
CA GLU A 24 29.89 13.75 1.90
C GLU A 24 28.82 13.60 0.80
N ILE A 25 27.55 13.85 1.19
CA ILE A 25 26.40 14.05 0.31
C ILE A 25 25.71 15.34 0.72
N SER A 26 25.68 16.34 -0.18
CA SER A 26 25.16 17.67 0.17
C SER A 26 23.63 17.75 0.26
N GLY A 27 22.90 16.78 -0.27
CA GLY A 27 21.44 16.72 -0.30
C GLY A 27 20.83 15.61 0.55
N ASN A 28 19.60 15.26 0.21
CA ASN A 28 18.87 14.16 0.85
C ASN A 28 19.24 12.81 0.20
N VAL A 29 19.09 11.74 0.97
CA VAL A 29 19.34 10.37 0.51
C VAL A 29 18.06 9.54 0.60
N PHE A 30 17.62 8.99 -0.54
CA PHE A 30 16.45 8.15 -0.68
C PHE A 30 16.86 6.77 -1.20
N ILE A 31 16.72 5.73 -0.37
CA ILE A 31 17.12 4.37 -0.73
C ILE A 31 15.99 3.40 -0.46
N CYS A 32 15.72 2.55 -1.46
CA CYS A 32 14.87 1.37 -1.32
C CYS A 32 15.70 0.15 -1.78
N ALA A 33 16.03 -0.76 -0.83
CA ALA A 33 16.84 -1.93 -1.12
C ALA A 33 16.58 -3.06 -0.11
N GLU A 34 16.98 -4.31 -0.45
CA GLU A 34 16.93 -5.43 0.48
C GLU A 34 17.95 -5.21 1.61
N GLU A 35 19.20 -4.88 1.28
CA GLU A 35 20.24 -4.55 2.25
C GLU A 35 20.81 -3.15 2.00
N ILE A 36 20.88 -2.31 3.07
CA ILE A 36 21.43 -0.96 3.04
C ILE A 36 22.52 -0.85 4.08
N ASN A 37 23.73 -0.46 3.65
CA ASN A 37 24.88 -0.18 4.50
C ASN A 37 25.40 1.22 4.20
N ILE A 38 25.27 2.15 5.15
CA ILE A 38 25.85 3.49 5.08
C ILE A 38 26.92 3.60 6.14
N ARG A 39 28.15 3.97 5.73
CA ARG A 39 29.31 4.00 6.64
C ARG A 39 30.00 5.35 6.60
N ASN A 40 30.08 5.98 7.76
CA ASN A 40 30.86 7.19 8.00
C ASN A 40 30.62 8.32 6.98
N THR A 41 29.37 8.48 6.57
CA THR A 41 28.97 9.46 5.57
C THR A 41 28.36 10.70 6.24
N TYR A 42 28.80 11.87 5.84
CA TYR A 42 28.20 13.14 6.22
C TYR A 42 27.12 13.51 5.21
N ILE A 43 25.87 13.61 5.67
CA ILE A 43 24.70 13.90 4.84
C ILE A 43 24.09 15.21 5.34
N ASN A 44 24.19 16.27 4.56
CA ASN A 44 23.66 17.58 4.92
C ASN A 44 22.13 17.60 5.00
N GLY A 45 21.47 16.71 4.26
CA GLY A 45 20.02 16.54 4.23
C GLY A 45 19.52 15.45 5.17
N SER A 46 18.37 14.91 4.82
CA SER A 46 17.69 13.86 5.57
C SER A 46 17.83 12.50 4.88
N LEU A 47 17.77 11.43 5.70
CA LEU A 47 17.76 10.04 5.27
C LEU A 47 16.34 9.51 5.13
N PHE A 48 16.02 8.86 4.02
CA PHE A 48 14.79 8.14 3.76
C PHE A 48 15.15 6.74 3.30
N LEU A 49 15.05 5.76 4.19
CA LEU A 49 15.53 4.40 3.97
C LEU A 49 14.40 3.39 4.14
N VAL A 50 14.26 2.51 3.16
CA VAL A 50 13.33 1.37 3.23
C VAL A 50 14.08 0.11 2.79
N GLY A 51 14.07 -0.93 3.65
CA GLY A 51 14.78 -2.17 3.35
C GLY A 51 14.54 -3.28 4.36
N GLU A 52 15.04 -4.47 4.08
CA GLU A 52 14.93 -5.58 5.02
C GLU A 52 15.99 -5.44 6.13
N LYS A 53 17.24 -5.15 5.76
CA LYS A 53 18.34 -4.97 6.69
C LYS A 53 19.04 -3.64 6.44
N ILE A 54 19.03 -2.78 7.45
CA ILE A 54 19.53 -1.41 7.35
C ILE A 54 20.55 -1.17 8.44
N ASN A 55 21.79 -0.86 8.04
CA ASN A 55 22.87 -0.46 8.93
C ASN A 55 23.31 0.95 8.56
N VAL A 56 23.28 1.85 9.52
CA VAL A 56 23.62 3.27 9.31
C VAL A 56 24.66 3.72 10.32
N THR A 57 25.77 4.24 9.80
CA THR A 57 26.71 5.04 10.54
C THR A 57 26.89 6.33 9.75
N ALA A 58 26.15 7.38 10.10
CA ALA A 58 26.09 8.62 9.36
C ALA A 58 25.79 9.81 10.25
N PHE A 59 26.15 10.99 9.77
CA PHE A 59 25.68 12.26 10.27
C PHE A 59 24.56 12.76 9.33
N ALA A 60 23.36 13.04 9.85
CA ALA A 60 22.24 13.50 9.04
C ALA A 60 21.34 14.48 9.80
N SER A 61 20.55 15.27 9.07
CA SER A 61 19.59 16.19 9.68
C SER A 61 18.43 15.45 10.35
N ASP A 62 17.64 14.69 9.59
CA ASP A 62 16.61 13.81 10.07
C ASP A 62 16.79 12.40 9.48
N ALA A 63 16.20 11.39 10.13
CA ALA A 63 16.17 10.06 9.58
C ALA A 63 14.76 9.46 9.65
N TYR A 64 14.29 8.93 8.51
CA TYR A 64 13.03 8.22 8.30
C TYR A 64 13.37 6.83 7.79
N ILE A 65 13.21 5.83 8.64
CA ILE A 65 13.70 4.48 8.35
C ILE A 65 12.60 3.45 8.57
N ALA A 66 12.41 2.57 7.61
CA ALA A 66 11.51 1.44 7.72
C ALA A 66 12.20 0.15 7.26
N GLY A 67 12.21 -0.89 8.12
CA GLY A 67 12.88 -2.15 7.80
C GLY A 67 12.59 -3.27 8.79
N ASN A 68 13.02 -4.50 8.48
CA ASN A 68 12.86 -5.60 9.43
C ASN A 68 13.91 -5.50 10.55
N LYS A 69 15.17 -5.26 10.16
CA LYS A 69 16.26 -5.04 11.12
C LYS A 69 16.96 -3.72 10.84
N VAL A 70 16.89 -2.81 11.79
CA VAL A 70 17.53 -1.49 11.70
C VAL A 70 18.56 -1.36 12.81
N THR A 71 19.81 -1.02 12.43
CA THR A 71 20.91 -0.75 13.36
C THR A 71 21.49 0.63 13.05
N LEU A 72 21.46 1.53 14.02
CA LEU A 72 22.21 2.78 14.01
C LEU A 72 23.50 2.56 14.77
N GLY A 73 24.65 2.77 14.12
CA GLY A 73 25.97 2.57 14.71
C GLY A 73 26.36 3.68 15.70
N GLU A 74 27.40 3.45 16.49
CA GLU A 74 27.84 4.35 17.59
C GLU A 74 28.21 5.75 17.13
N GLU A 75 28.73 5.89 15.92
CA GLU A 75 29.10 7.19 15.34
C GLU A 75 27.94 7.90 14.63
N THR A 76 26.73 7.31 14.66
CA THR A 76 25.52 7.93 14.08
C THR A 76 25.14 9.17 14.87
N ARG A 77 24.89 10.27 14.14
CA ARG A 77 24.39 11.51 14.72
C ARG A 77 23.24 12.05 13.89
N ILE A 78 22.05 12.09 14.47
CA ILE A 78 20.88 12.71 13.88
C ILE A 78 20.64 14.04 14.58
N LEU A 79 20.76 15.12 13.83
CA LEU A 79 20.67 16.48 14.38
C LEU A 79 19.26 16.87 14.83
N ARG A 80 18.25 16.25 14.27
CA ARG A 80 16.86 16.53 14.59
C ARG A 80 16.15 15.25 14.98
N ASP A 81 15.12 14.84 14.24
CA ASP A 81 14.24 13.77 14.64
C ASP A 81 14.61 12.45 13.95
N LEU A 82 14.55 11.37 14.73
CA LEU A 82 14.58 10.00 14.22
C LEU A 82 13.14 9.44 14.21
N ARG A 83 12.69 8.98 13.05
CA ARG A 83 11.45 8.22 12.89
C ARG A 83 11.77 6.86 12.31
N VAL A 84 11.46 5.82 13.07
CA VAL A 84 11.82 4.45 12.68
C VAL A 84 10.71 3.46 12.96
N ALA A 85 10.47 2.57 11.99
CA ALA A 85 9.59 1.42 12.12
C ALA A 85 10.38 0.16 11.75
N ALA A 86 10.42 -0.84 12.65
CA ALA A 86 11.19 -2.06 12.43
C ALA A 86 10.60 -3.25 13.20
N ASP A 87 11.02 -4.49 12.85
CA ASP A 87 10.80 -5.62 13.77
C ASP A 87 11.84 -5.59 14.90
N LYS A 88 13.11 -5.30 14.54
CA LYS A 88 14.21 -5.17 15.50
C LYS A 88 14.95 -3.87 15.28
N LEU A 89 15.02 -3.05 16.31
CA LEU A 89 15.70 -1.76 16.29
C LEU A 89 16.84 -1.73 17.29
N GLU A 90 18.03 -1.38 16.83
CA GLU A 90 19.18 -1.12 17.67
C GLU A 90 19.66 0.32 17.44
N ILE A 91 19.70 1.13 18.50
CA ILE A 91 20.11 2.51 18.46
C ILE A 91 21.41 2.67 19.27
N ASN A 92 22.50 3.01 18.57
CA ASN A 92 23.80 3.29 19.17
C ASN A 92 24.29 4.62 18.58
N GLY A 93 24.10 5.73 19.24
CA GLY A 93 24.53 7.02 18.71
C GLY A 93 23.84 8.19 19.40
N VAL A 94 23.86 9.35 18.78
CA VAL A 94 23.29 10.58 19.33
C VAL A 94 22.16 11.09 18.46
N ILE A 95 21.00 11.30 19.06
CA ILE A 95 19.87 11.96 18.46
C ILE A 95 19.60 13.26 19.20
N SER A 96 19.79 14.41 18.52
CA SER A 96 19.76 15.72 19.19
C SER A 96 18.34 16.26 19.44
N ARG A 97 17.29 15.59 18.94
CA ARG A 97 15.89 15.94 19.25
C ARG A 97 15.08 14.68 19.57
N ASN A 98 13.94 14.51 18.96
CA ASN A 98 13.01 13.48 19.37
C ASN A 98 13.21 12.17 18.60
N VAL A 99 12.91 11.07 19.28
CA VAL A 99 12.78 9.75 18.68
C VAL A 99 11.30 9.35 18.64
N PHE A 100 10.86 8.85 17.50
CA PHE A 100 9.58 8.20 17.30
C PHE A 100 9.86 6.80 16.74
N ALA A 101 9.77 5.79 17.60
CA ALA A 101 10.13 4.42 17.26
C ALA A 101 8.92 3.49 17.39
N SER A 102 8.76 2.58 16.42
CA SER A 102 7.83 1.45 16.55
C SER A 102 8.59 0.18 16.17
N ALA A 103 8.79 -0.73 17.13
CA ALA A 103 9.46 -1.99 16.87
C ALA A 103 9.08 -3.07 17.90
N ASP A 104 9.11 -4.34 17.45
CA ASP A 104 8.87 -5.47 18.36
C ASP A 104 9.92 -5.56 19.47
N ASP A 105 11.18 -5.35 19.11
CA ASP A 105 12.34 -5.38 20.03
C ASP A 105 13.21 -4.12 19.80
N ILE A 106 13.39 -3.33 20.85
CA ILE A 106 14.22 -2.12 20.83
C ILE A 106 15.37 -2.30 21.80
N LYS A 107 16.59 -2.05 21.31
CA LYS A 107 17.82 -2.07 22.10
C LYS A 107 18.54 -0.73 21.98
N MET A 108 19.03 -0.25 23.11
CA MET A 108 19.90 0.92 23.17
C MET A 108 21.17 0.56 23.93
N ASN A 109 22.31 1.01 23.41
CA ASN A 109 23.59 0.86 24.10
C ASN A 109 23.73 1.96 25.17
N ASN A 110 24.54 1.72 26.19
CA ASN A 110 24.78 2.66 27.30
C ASN A 110 25.34 4.01 26.82
N ASN A 111 25.98 4.06 25.67
CA ASN A 111 26.54 5.29 25.09
C ASN A 111 25.55 6.06 24.22
N THR A 112 24.34 5.55 24.04
CA THR A 112 23.30 6.23 23.26
C THR A 112 22.76 7.41 24.03
N ILE A 113 22.59 8.55 23.35
CA ILE A 113 22.03 9.77 23.94
C ILE A 113 20.89 10.26 23.06
N VAL A 114 19.74 10.50 23.67
CA VAL A 114 18.59 11.20 23.08
C VAL A 114 18.37 12.50 23.87
N GLU A 115 18.63 13.64 23.25
CA GLU A 115 18.51 14.95 23.91
C GLU A 115 17.05 15.38 24.10
N GLY A 116 16.12 14.93 23.24
CA GLY A 116 14.70 15.22 23.32
C GLY A 116 13.89 14.07 23.87
N ASN A 117 12.62 13.99 23.46
CA ASN A 117 11.69 12.99 23.92
C ASN A 117 11.85 11.67 23.17
N PHE A 118 11.61 10.55 23.86
CA PHE A 118 11.59 9.21 23.28
C PHE A 118 10.16 8.65 23.32
N ASN A 119 9.49 8.73 22.18
CA ASN A 119 8.15 8.18 22.00
C ASN A 119 8.27 6.84 21.28
N TYR A 120 7.86 5.74 21.93
CA TYR A 120 8.02 4.45 21.31
C TYR A 120 6.86 3.50 21.58
N SER A 121 6.65 2.63 20.62
CA SER A 121 5.75 1.50 20.74
C SER A 121 6.55 0.21 20.60
N SER A 122 6.45 -0.69 21.60
CA SER A 122 7.10 -2.01 21.55
C SER A 122 6.32 -3.06 22.34
N LYS A 123 6.68 -4.34 22.20
CA LYS A 123 6.05 -5.44 22.95
C LYS A 123 6.31 -5.36 24.45
N ASN A 124 7.47 -4.85 24.83
CA ASN A 124 7.87 -4.71 26.22
C ASN A 124 8.39 -3.31 26.48
N GLU A 125 8.12 -2.81 27.68
CA GLU A 125 8.76 -1.58 28.15
C GLU A 125 10.26 -1.80 28.36
N ILE A 126 11.07 -0.84 27.91
CA ILE A 126 12.54 -0.88 28.05
C ILE A 126 13.01 0.18 29.03
N ASN A 127 14.02 -0.16 29.82
CA ASN A 127 14.64 0.80 30.73
C ASN A 127 15.73 1.59 30.00
N ILE A 128 15.41 2.81 29.60
CA ILE A 128 16.28 3.74 28.86
C ILE A 128 16.41 5.11 29.55
N SER A 129 16.09 5.18 30.83
CA SER A 129 16.09 6.44 31.58
C SER A 129 17.46 7.13 31.63
N GLU A 130 18.55 6.39 31.53
CA GLU A 130 19.91 6.95 31.49
C GLU A 130 20.32 7.50 30.13
N ASN A 131 19.58 7.09 29.08
CA ASN A 131 19.88 7.43 27.68
C ASN A 131 19.10 8.64 27.18
N VAL A 132 17.97 8.98 27.81
CA VAL A 132 17.02 9.99 27.33
C VAL A 132 16.97 11.16 28.29
N ARG A 133 17.16 12.38 27.78
CA ARG A 133 17.10 13.61 28.61
C ARG A 133 15.71 14.21 28.69
N GLY A 134 14.84 13.93 27.72
CA GLY A 134 13.44 14.37 27.69
C GLY A 134 12.48 13.36 28.29
N GLU A 135 11.24 13.44 27.90
CA GLU A 135 10.18 12.53 28.34
C GLU A 135 10.24 11.20 27.59
N ILE A 136 9.96 10.11 28.31
CA ILE A 136 9.84 8.77 27.75
C ILE A 136 8.36 8.40 27.74
N ASN A 137 7.80 8.19 26.54
CA ASN A 137 6.41 7.82 26.35
C ASN A 137 6.36 6.43 25.70
N PHE A 138 5.94 5.44 26.47
CA PHE A 138 5.77 4.07 26.04
C PHE A 138 4.31 3.79 25.68
N GLU A 139 4.10 3.13 24.55
CA GLU A 139 2.83 2.54 24.16
C GLU A 139 3.04 1.07 23.87
N GLU A 140 2.33 0.20 24.57
CA GLU A 140 2.42 -1.23 24.32
C GLU A 140 1.90 -1.56 22.92
N LEU A 141 2.75 -2.14 22.08
CA LEU A 141 2.31 -2.77 20.84
C LEU A 141 1.43 -3.94 21.24
N LYS A 142 0.12 -3.73 21.18
CA LYS A 142 -0.80 -4.85 21.28
C LYS A 142 -0.44 -5.79 20.14
N GLU A 143 0.07 -6.96 20.47
CA GLU A 143 0.11 -8.04 19.51
C GLU A 143 -1.30 -8.14 18.93
N ASN A 144 -1.45 -7.74 17.69
CA ASN A 144 -2.49 -8.35 16.90
C ASN A 144 -2.09 -9.83 16.96
N ASP A 145 -2.82 -10.61 17.77
CA ASP A 145 -2.69 -12.06 17.88
C ASP A 145 -2.75 -12.69 16.49
N LYS A 146 -1.65 -12.58 15.74
CA LYS A 146 -1.45 -13.30 14.48
C LYS A 146 -1.08 -14.75 14.71
N THR A 147 -1.01 -15.17 15.98
CA THR A 147 -0.70 -16.55 16.33
C THR A 147 -1.79 -17.11 17.24
N ASN A 148 -2.64 -17.91 16.62
CA ASN A 148 -3.66 -18.76 17.22
C ASN A 148 -4.97 -18.09 17.67
N SER A 149 -5.83 -18.17 16.86
CA SER A 149 -7.27 -18.26 16.93
C SER A 149 -7.86 -17.31 15.91
N ASN A 150 -8.43 -17.89 14.91
CA ASN A 150 -9.37 -17.29 13.99
C ASN A 150 -8.84 -16.64 12.70
N ASN A 151 -7.72 -17.10 12.14
CA ASN A 151 -7.43 -16.83 10.72
C ASN A 151 -8.67 -17.14 9.85
N VAL A 152 -9.48 -18.13 10.25
CA VAL A 152 -10.73 -18.49 9.59
C VAL A 152 -11.84 -17.46 9.90
N ILE A 153 -11.96 -16.99 11.14
CA ILE A 153 -13.00 -16.01 11.51
C ILE A 153 -12.69 -14.63 10.92
N ASP A 154 -11.45 -14.19 10.97
CA ASP A 154 -11.06 -12.90 10.37
C ASP A 154 -11.12 -12.94 8.84
N TYR A 155 -10.81 -14.08 8.27
CA TYR A 155 -11.02 -14.34 6.85
C TYR A 155 -12.53 -14.33 6.49
N ILE A 156 -13.37 -14.99 7.27
CA ILE A 156 -14.83 -14.95 7.09
C ILE A 156 -15.38 -13.54 7.28
N LYS A 157 -14.91 -12.79 8.29
CA LYS A 157 -15.27 -11.37 8.48
C LYS A 157 -14.84 -10.52 7.27
N GLY A 158 -13.64 -10.74 6.73
CA GLY A 158 -13.16 -10.06 5.53
C GLY A 158 -14.05 -10.33 4.31
N ILE A 159 -14.45 -11.59 4.09
CA ILE A 159 -15.39 -11.96 3.03
C ILE A 159 -16.76 -11.32 3.26
N LEU A 160 -17.28 -11.38 4.49
CA LEU A 160 -18.59 -10.81 4.84
C LEU A 160 -18.62 -9.29 4.64
N THR A 161 -17.57 -8.57 5.03
CA THR A 161 -17.45 -7.13 4.81
C THR A 161 -17.34 -6.78 3.33
N SER A 162 -16.57 -7.56 2.56
CA SER A 162 -16.47 -7.40 1.10
C SER A 162 -17.82 -7.63 0.41
N ILE A 163 -18.55 -8.67 0.80
CA ILE A 163 -19.88 -8.95 0.27
C ILE A 163 -20.88 -7.86 0.67
N ALA A 164 -20.85 -7.40 1.91
CA ALA A 164 -21.76 -6.36 2.39
C ALA A 164 -21.53 -5.01 1.67
N SER A 165 -20.29 -4.60 1.47
CA SER A 165 -19.99 -3.40 0.71
C SER A 165 -20.38 -3.52 -0.76
N SER A 166 -20.12 -4.68 -1.39
CA SER A 166 -20.52 -4.95 -2.77
C SER A 166 -22.03 -5.03 -2.91
N ALA A 167 -22.75 -5.56 -1.91
CA ALA A 167 -24.21 -5.69 -1.95
C ALA A 167 -24.91 -4.34 -2.09
N LEU A 168 -24.40 -3.28 -1.47
CA LEU A 168 -24.93 -1.91 -1.64
C LEU A 168 -24.79 -1.41 -3.08
N ILE A 169 -23.65 -1.65 -3.70
CA ILE A 169 -23.39 -1.29 -5.11
C ILE A 169 -24.31 -2.07 -6.03
N ILE A 170 -24.46 -3.38 -5.79
CA ILE A 170 -25.32 -4.26 -6.59
C ILE A 170 -26.79 -3.81 -6.47
N LEU A 171 -27.23 -3.53 -5.26
CA LEU A 171 -28.60 -3.06 -5.02
C LEU A 171 -28.84 -1.75 -5.77
N PHE A 172 -27.92 -0.79 -5.67
CA PHE A 172 -28.01 0.46 -6.40
C PHE A 172 -28.12 0.24 -7.93
N ILE A 173 -27.25 -0.59 -8.50
CA ILE A 173 -27.25 -0.86 -9.95
C ILE A 173 -28.53 -1.54 -10.42
N ILE A 174 -28.98 -2.60 -9.72
CA ILE A 174 -30.12 -3.40 -10.15
C ILE A 174 -31.43 -2.63 -9.99
N PHE A 175 -31.59 -1.89 -8.89
CA PHE A 175 -32.87 -1.22 -8.58
C PHE A 175 -32.96 0.19 -9.11
N VAL A 176 -31.84 0.97 -9.07
CA VAL A 176 -31.82 2.38 -9.47
C VAL A 176 -31.42 2.56 -10.93
N LEU A 177 -30.55 1.70 -11.46
CA LEU A 177 -30.03 1.78 -12.83
C LEU A 177 -30.39 0.55 -13.69
N PRO A 178 -31.70 0.22 -13.89
CA PRO A 178 -32.11 -1.04 -14.55
C PRO A 178 -31.60 -1.16 -16.00
N LYS A 179 -31.53 -0.06 -16.76
CA LYS A 179 -30.98 -0.06 -18.13
C LYS A 179 -29.50 -0.42 -18.14
N PHE A 180 -28.74 0.12 -17.19
CA PHE A 180 -27.32 -0.17 -17.05
C PHE A 180 -27.10 -1.65 -16.66
N ASN A 181 -27.93 -2.20 -15.75
CA ASN A 181 -27.91 -3.61 -15.40
C ASN A 181 -28.15 -4.54 -16.59
N GLN A 182 -29.10 -4.22 -17.48
CA GLN A 182 -29.34 -4.99 -18.70
C GLN A 182 -28.10 -4.98 -19.63
N ASN A 183 -27.51 -3.82 -19.84
CA ASN A 183 -26.31 -3.67 -20.66
C ASN A 183 -25.13 -4.46 -20.07
N ILE A 184 -24.95 -4.45 -18.73
CA ILE A 184 -23.92 -5.24 -18.06
C ILE A 184 -24.13 -6.74 -18.33
N SER A 185 -25.36 -7.23 -18.21
CA SER A 185 -25.70 -8.65 -18.42
C SER A 185 -25.50 -9.12 -19.87
N GLU A 186 -25.54 -8.21 -20.83
CA GLU A 186 -25.36 -8.49 -22.26
C GLU A 186 -23.92 -8.28 -22.73
N ALA A 187 -23.08 -7.68 -21.92
CA ALA A 187 -21.71 -7.34 -22.30
C ALA A 187 -20.89 -8.58 -22.69
N LYS A 188 -20.10 -8.46 -23.75
CA LYS A 188 -19.18 -9.52 -24.17
C LYS A 188 -17.90 -9.44 -23.33
N LEU A 189 -17.65 -10.47 -22.54
CA LEU A 189 -16.58 -10.48 -21.55
C LEU A 189 -15.18 -10.28 -22.16
N LEU A 190 -14.93 -10.90 -23.32
CA LEU A 190 -13.63 -10.82 -23.98
C LEU A 190 -13.36 -9.42 -24.55
N GLU A 191 -14.35 -8.80 -25.19
CA GLU A 191 -14.24 -7.43 -25.69
C GLU A 191 -14.06 -6.44 -24.52
N SER A 192 -14.80 -6.65 -23.41
CA SER A 192 -14.68 -5.83 -22.20
C SER A 192 -13.32 -5.99 -21.55
N PHE A 193 -12.74 -7.18 -21.52
CA PHE A 193 -11.39 -7.40 -21.00
C PHE A 193 -10.35 -6.56 -21.75
N GLY A 194 -10.43 -6.55 -23.10
CA GLY A 194 -9.53 -5.70 -23.91
C GLY A 194 -9.67 -4.21 -23.62
N LEU A 195 -10.92 -3.72 -23.46
CA LEU A 195 -11.17 -2.32 -23.09
C LEU A 195 -10.66 -1.99 -21.67
N GLY A 196 -10.79 -2.92 -20.72
CA GLY A 196 -10.29 -2.77 -19.36
C GLY A 196 -8.76 -2.68 -19.29
N ILE A 197 -8.05 -3.53 -20.05
CA ILE A 197 -6.58 -3.41 -20.19
C ILE A 197 -6.20 -2.06 -20.83
N GLY A 198 -6.90 -1.66 -21.88
CA GLY A 198 -6.69 -0.34 -22.49
C GLY A 198 -6.84 0.79 -21.47
N PHE A 199 -7.87 0.74 -20.65
CA PHE A 199 -8.10 1.70 -19.58
C PHE A 199 -6.97 1.70 -18.53
N LEU A 200 -6.54 0.51 -18.08
CA LEU A 200 -5.45 0.35 -17.13
C LEU A 200 -4.15 1.01 -17.58
N VAL A 201 -3.86 0.98 -18.89
CA VAL A 201 -2.62 1.52 -19.46
C VAL A 201 -2.77 2.99 -19.85
N VAL A 202 -3.86 3.33 -20.52
CA VAL A 202 -4.04 4.67 -21.12
C VAL A 202 -4.28 5.75 -20.06
N VAL A 203 -5.07 5.44 -19.02
CA VAL A 203 -5.40 6.46 -18.00
C VAL A 203 -4.17 6.93 -17.21
N PRO A 204 -3.27 6.08 -16.71
CA PRO A 204 -2.04 6.54 -16.06
C PRO A 204 -1.16 7.37 -16.99
N ILE A 205 -1.04 7.00 -18.27
CA ILE A 205 -0.25 7.77 -19.24
C ILE A 205 -0.83 9.18 -19.42
N ILE A 206 -2.15 9.28 -19.63
CA ILE A 206 -2.82 10.59 -19.76
C ILE A 206 -2.65 11.40 -18.47
N THR A 207 -2.74 10.76 -17.31
CA THR A 207 -2.57 11.42 -16.00
C THR A 207 -1.18 12.02 -15.86
N ILE A 208 -0.14 11.27 -16.23
CA ILE A 208 1.25 11.76 -16.21
C ILE A 208 1.41 12.97 -17.16
N LEU A 209 0.87 12.88 -18.37
CA LEU A 209 0.91 13.99 -19.33
C LEU A 209 0.18 15.24 -18.81
N LEU A 210 -0.94 15.08 -18.12
CA LEU A 210 -1.66 16.19 -17.50
C LEU A 210 -0.83 16.85 -16.39
N PHE A 211 -0.13 16.07 -15.57
CA PHE A 211 0.75 16.61 -14.53
C PHE A 211 1.93 17.41 -15.07
N MET A 212 2.37 17.15 -16.30
CA MET A 212 3.41 17.96 -16.96
C MET A 212 2.93 19.36 -17.33
N THR A 213 1.63 19.64 -17.27
CA THR A 213 1.06 20.95 -17.58
C THR A 213 0.51 21.61 -16.32
N ILE A 214 0.73 22.93 -16.18
CA ILE A 214 0.25 23.69 -15.02
C ILE A 214 -1.29 23.62 -14.91
N ILE A 215 -1.99 23.70 -16.03
CA ILE A 215 -3.47 23.66 -16.09
C ILE A 215 -4.00 22.24 -15.84
N GLY A 216 -3.21 21.22 -16.21
CA GLY A 216 -3.59 19.80 -16.13
C GLY A 216 -3.55 19.20 -14.71
N VAL A 217 -2.98 19.87 -13.73
CA VAL A 217 -2.83 19.33 -12.36
C VAL A 217 -4.19 19.01 -11.73
N MET A 218 -5.15 19.95 -11.78
CA MET A 218 -6.49 19.72 -11.22
C MET A 218 -7.26 18.59 -11.93
N PRO A 219 -7.38 18.55 -13.27
CA PRO A 219 -8.02 17.43 -13.96
C PRO A 219 -7.24 16.11 -13.77
N ALA A 220 -5.92 16.11 -13.56
CA ALA A 220 -5.16 14.91 -13.27
C ALA A 220 -5.60 14.26 -11.93
N PHE A 221 -5.76 15.04 -10.88
CA PHE A 221 -6.29 14.53 -9.60
C PHE A 221 -7.70 13.96 -9.73
N LEU A 222 -8.58 14.64 -10.49
CA LEU A 222 -9.93 14.12 -10.75
C LEU A 222 -9.86 12.79 -11.52
N LEU A 223 -8.99 12.70 -12.53
CA LEU A 223 -8.82 11.49 -13.31
C LEU A 223 -8.30 10.31 -12.46
N ILE A 224 -7.37 10.57 -11.54
CA ILE A 224 -6.89 9.57 -10.56
C ILE A 224 -8.05 9.10 -9.67
N ALA A 225 -8.86 10.03 -9.16
CA ALA A 225 -9.98 9.67 -8.29
C ALA A 225 -11.00 8.78 -9.04
N ILE A 226 -11.33 9.11 -10.28
CA ILE A 226 -12.20 8.29 -11.14
C ILE A 226 -11.56 6.93 -11.40
N TYR A 227 -10.27 6.89 -11.70
CA TYR A 227 -9.53 5.66 -11.96
C TYR A 227 -9.57 4.70 -10.77
N ILE A 228 -9.27 5.20 -9.58
CA ILE A 228 -9.32 4.39 -8.34
C ILE A 228 -10.76 3.91 -8.07
N ALA A 229 -11.75 4.78 -8.25
CA ALA A 229 -13.15 4.40 -8.07
C ALA A 229 -13.59 3.28 -9.03
N MET A 230 -13.19 3.35 -10.30
CA MET A 230 -13.49 2.31 -11.29
C MET A 230 -12.83 0.98 -10.91
N LEU A 231 -11.55 0.97 -10.58
CA LEU A 231 -10.86 -0.25 -10.11
C LEU A 231 -11.54 -0.87 -8.88
N ALA A 232 -12.06 -0.05 -7.96
CA ALA A 232 -12.74 -0.54 -6.76
C ALA A 232 -14.08 -1.24 -7.06
N ILE A 233 -14.82 -0.80 -8.09
CA ILE A 233 -16.13 -1.37 -8.43
C ILE A 233 -16.09 -2.39 -9.57
N GLY A 234 -15.01 -2.44 -10.34
CA GLY A 234 -14.88 -3.30 -11.52
C GLY A 234 -15.15 -4.77 -11.22
N TYR A 235 -14.59 -5.30 -10.13
CA TYR A 235 -14.82 -6.67 -9.69
C TYR A 235 -16.33 -6.97 -9.47
N THR A 236 -17.05 -6.05 -8.82
CA THR A 236 -18.50 -6.18 -8.57
C THR A 236 -19.31 -6.14 -9.86
N ILE A 237 -18.94 -5.27 -10.81
CA ILE A 237 -19.59 -5.20 -12.13
C ILE A 237 -19.42 -6.50 -12.91
N SER A 238 -18.25 -7.11 -12.87
CA SER A 238 -18.02 -8.43 -13.48
C SER A 238 -18.90 -9.51 -12.85
N ALA A 239 -19.06 -9.52 -11.53
CA ALA A 239 -19.94 -10.47 -10.84
C ALA A 239 -21.40 -10.30 -11.28
N ILE A 240 -21.89 -9.06 -11.43
CA ILE A 240 -23.25 -8.79 -11.97
C ILE A 240 -23.39 -9.34 -13.40
N SER A 241 -22.38 -9.11 -14.25
CA SER A 241 -22.41 -9.60 -15.64
C SER A 241 -22.48 -11.12 -15.73
N ILE A 242 -21.63 -11.81 -14.93
CA ILE A 242 -21.61 -13.28 -14.89
C ILE A 242 -22.93 -13.82 -14.35
N ALA A 243 -23.42 -13.27 -13.24
CA ALA A 243 -24.69 -13.65 -12.63
C ALA A 243 -25.87 -13.46 -13.59
N GLY A 244 -25.93 -12.32 -14.30
CA GLY A 244 -26.97 -12.03 -15.28
C GLY A 244 -26.97 -13.03 -16.44
N LYS A 245 -25.80 -13.44 -16.93
CA LYS A 245 -25.67 -14.46 -17.97
C LYS A 245 -26.11 -15.84 -17.51
N ILE A 246 -25.71 -16.24 -16.29
CA ILE A 246 -26.12 -17.52 -15.69
C ILE A 246 -27.63 -17.52 -15.50
N TYR A 247 -28.22 -16.45 -14.95
CA TYR A 247 -29.63 -16.31 -14.74
C TYR A 247 -30.43 -16.41 -16.03
N LYS A 248 -30.04 -15.68 -17.08
CA LYS A 248 -30.71 -15.75 -18.40
C LYS A 248 -30.66 -17.14 -19.03
N LYS A 249 -29.61 -17.93 -18.77
CA LYS A 249 -29.44 -19.28 -19.28
C LYS A 249 -30.36 -20.28 -18.56
N ILE A 250 -30.63 -20.05 -17.27
CA ILE A 250 -31.45 -20.94 -16.44
C ILE A 250 -32.94 -20.60 -16.57
N ASN A 251 -33.29 -19.33 -16.65
CA ASN A 251 -34.68 -18.85 -16.56
C ASN A 251 -34.98 -17.96 -17.79
N GLN A 252 -35.58 -18.57 -18.82
CA GLN A 252 -35.81 -17.90 -20.11
C GLN A 252 -36.90 -16.81 -20.05
N GLU A 253 -37.79 -16.81 -19.04
CA GLU A 253 -38.98 -15.93 -18.99
C GLU A 253 -39.00 -14.95 -17.81
N GLY A 254 -38.05 -15.00 -16.87
CA GLY A 254 -38.12 -14.25 -15.63
C GLY A 254 -37.13 -13.08 -15.53
N ASN A 255 -37.62 -11.85 -15.53
CA ASN A 255 -36.79 -10.65 -15.36
C ASN A 255 -36.94 -10.08 -13.91
N SER A 256 -37.05 -10.94 -12.91
CA SER A 256 -37.20 -10.50 -11.52
C SER A 256 -35.90 -9.95 -10.98
N LYS A 257 -35.87 -8.64 -10.67
CA LYS A 257 -34.73 -7.94 -10.08
C LYS A 257 -34.20 -8.63 -8.81
N LEU A 258 -35.12 -9.20 -8.01
CA LEU A 258 -34.76 -9.89 -6.77
C LEU A 258 -33.92 -11.14 -7.04
N TYR A 259 -34.33 -11.97 -8.03
CA TYR A 259 -33.57 -13.16 -8.39
C TYR A 259 -32.21 -12.82 -8.96
N ILE A 260 -32.08 -11.78 -9.81
CA ILE A 260 -30.80 -11.30 -10.32
C ILE A 260 -29.91 -10.87 -9.16
N PHE A 261 -30.44 -10.14 -8.17
CA PHE A 261 -29.72 -9.75 -6.96
C PHE A 261 -29.19 -10.97 -6.19
N LEU A 262 -30.04 -11.95 -5.92
CA LEU A 262 -29.65 -13.18 -5.20
C LEU A 262 -28.57 -13.96 -5.98
N PHE A 263 -28.75 -14.15 -7.29
CA PHE A 263 -27.77 -14.81 -8.14
C PHE A 263 -26.42 -14.04 -8.14
N THR A 264 -26.46 -12.73 -8.10
CA THR A 264 -25.23 -11.91 -8.03
C THR A 264 -24.52 -12.12 -6.70
N ILE A 265 -25.23 -12.18 -5.58
CA ILE A 265 -24.64 -12.47 -4.27
C ILE A 265 -24.00 -13.87 -4.24
N ILE A 266 -24.69 -14.88 -4.76
CA ILE A 266 -24.14 -16.24 -4.86
C ILE A 266 -22.88 -16.27 -5.73
N THR A 267 -22.91 -15.57 -6.86
CA THR A 267 -21.76 -15.46 -7.76
C THR A 267 -20.57 -14.76 -7.08
N LEU A 268 -20.84 -13.70 -6.31
CA LEU A 268 -19.79 -13.02 -5.53
C LEU A 268 -19.16 -13.95 -4.49
N ILE A 269 -19.97 -14.72 -3.77
CA ILE A 269 -19.45 -15.69 -2.80
C ILE A 269 -18.54 -16.70 -3.50
N ALA A 270 -18.99 -17.27 -4.62
CA ALA A 270 -18.21 -18.24 -5.38
C ALA A 270 -16.90 -17.63 -5.91
N LEU A 271 -16.94 -16.41 -6.46
CA LEU A 271 -15.76 -15.70 -6.95
C LEU A 271 -14.79 -15.35 -5.82
N ASN A 272 -15.28 -14.92 -4.66
CA ASN A 272 -14.43 -14.66 -3.49
C ASN A 272 -13.74 -15.94 -3.00
N LEU A 273 -14.42 -17.08 -2.99
CA LEU A 273 -13.80 -18.38 -2.66
C LEU A 273 -12.67 -18.75 -3.64
N ILE A 274 -12.86 -18.52 -4.93
CA ILE A 274 -11.83 -18.76 -5.95
C ILE A 274 -10.67 -17.77 -5.76
N SER A 275 -10.99 -16.51 -5.51
CA SER A 275 -10.00 -15.45 -5.28
C SER A 275 -9.17 -15.64 -4.00
N SER A 276 -9.56 -16.54 -3.13
CA SER A 276 -8.84 -16.89 -1.89
C SER A 276 -7.67 -17.85 -2.12
N ILE A 277 -7.61 -18.48 -3.29
CA ILE A 277 -6.51 -19.40 -3.61
C ILE A 277 -5.24 -18.58 -3.86
N PRO A 278 -4.13 -18.83 -3.12
CA PRO A 278 -2.88 -18.11 -3.31
C PRO A 278 -2.44 -18.14 -4.78
N VAL A 279 -1.93 -17.02 -5.29
CA VAL A 279 -1.50 -16.78 -6.67
C VAL A 279 -2.65 -16.79 -7.69
N ILE A 280 -3.45 -17.86 -7.77
CA ILE A 280 -4.58 -17.98 -8.72
C ILE A 280 -5.63 -16.89 -8.42
N GLY A 281 -5.92 -16.68 -7.15
CA GLY A 281 -6.91 -15.67 -6.73
C GLY A 281 -6.57 -14.27 -7.16
N GLY A 282 -5.29 -13.89 -7.07
CA GLY A 282 -4.82 -12.58 -7.56
C GLY A 282 -5.03 -12.41 -9.07
N ILE A 283 -4.71 -13.43 -9.86
CA ILE A 283 -4.90 -13.41 -11.32
C ILE A 283 -6.39 -13.32 -11.65
N VAL A 284 -7.22 -14.14 -11.01
CA VAL A 284 -8.68 -14.13 -11.24
C VAL A 284 -9.30 -12.78 -10.87
N SER A 285 -8.94 -12.23 -9.71
CA SER A 285 -9.43 -10.91 -9.28
C SER A 285 -9.02 -9.80 -10.23
N PHE A 286 -7.77 -9.83 -10.71
CA PHE A 286 -7.26 -8.89 -11.70
C PHE A 286 -8.06 -8.97 -13.01
N VAL A 287 -8.23 -10.17 -13.57
CA VAL A 287 -8.99 -10.38 -14.81
C VAL A 287 -10.43 -9.92 -14.66
N LEU A 288 -11.08 -10.24 -13.54
CA LEU A 288 -12.45 -9.81 -13.28
C LEU A 288 -12.56 -8.29 -13.16
N THR A 289 -11.64 -7.63 -12.47
CA THR A 289 -11.63 -6.16 -12.39
C THR A 289 -11.50 -5.54 -13.78
N MET A 290 -10.58 -6.04 -14.60
CA MET A 290 -10.41 -5.55 -15.99
C MET A 290 -11.68 -5.75 -16.84
N ILE A 291 -12.34 -6.88 -16.72
CA ILE A 291 -13.62 -7.13 -17.40
C ILE A 291 -14.66 -6.10 -16.94
N GLY A 292 -14.79 -5.86 -15.64
CA GLY A 292 -15.76 -4.92 -15.11
C GLY A 292 -15.54 -3.48 -15.54
N ASP A 293 -14.30 -3.03 -15.49
CA ASP A 293 -13.91 -1.68 -15.95
C ASP A 293 -14.21 -1.52 -17.45
N GLY A 294 -13.89 -2.55 -18.25
CA GLY A 294 -14.21 -2.54 -19.68
C GLY A 294 -15.71 -2.54 -19.96
N ILE A 295 -16.53 -3.20 -19.14
CA ILE A 295 -18.00 -3.14 -19.25
C ILE A 295 -18.48 -1.71 -18.99
N ILE A 296 -17.97 -1.04 -17.97
CA ILE A 296 -18.33 0.37 -17.67
C ILE A 296 -17.99 1.25 -18.87
N ILE A 297 -16.77 1.13 -19.40
CA ILE A 297 -16.31 1.92 -20.55
C ILE A 297 -17.15 1.66 -21.78
N SER A 298 -17.42 0.38 -22.10
CA SER A 298 -18.26 0.00 -23.25
C SER A 298 -19.65 0.64 -23.14
N ASN A 299 -20.23 0.68 -21.93
CA ASN A 299 -21.52 1.35 -21.72
C ASN A 299 -21.46 2.87 -21.89
N ILE A 300 -20.39 3.51 -21.45
CA ILE A 300 -20.18 4.96 -21.65
C ILE A 300 -20.05 5.29 -23.14
N ILE A 301 -19.30 4.47 -23.89
CA ILE A 301 -19.10 4.66 -25.34
C ILE A 301 -20.43 4.46 -26.10
N LYS A 302 -21.23 3.46 -25.74
CA LYS A 302 -22.53 3.18 -26.38
C LYS A 302 -23.65 4.16 -26.01
N ALA A 303 -23.49 4.89 -24.92
CA ALA A 303 -24.45 5.91 -24.49
C ALA A 303 -24.31 7.26 -25.23
N ARG A 304 -23.25 7.40 -26.02
CA ARG A 304 -23.01 8.52 -26.94
C ARG A 304 -23.59 8.23 -28.33
#